data_7bcf568e00dbf01f1aa3c4438033e332
#
_entry.id   7bcf568e00dbf01f1aa3c4438033e332
#
_cell.length_a   1.000
_cell.length_b   1.000
_cell.length_c   1.000
_cell.angle_alpha   90.00
_cell.angle_beta   90.00
_cell.angle_gamma   90.00
#
_symmetry.space_group_name_H-M   'P 1'
#
loop_
_entity.id
_entity.type
_entity.pdbx_description
1 polymer ?
#
loop_
_entity_poly.entity_id
_entity_poly.type
_entity_poly.pdbx_seq_one_letter_code
_entity_poly.pdbx_strand_id
1 'polypeptide(L)'
;MGMFEFNDVGIDLGTSSVLVYVKNKGIVLREPSVVAVEKITGKIYAVGEEARRMLGRTPGNIVAIRPLRDGVISNFDITERLLRHFLKKVVGTRIFFKPRVVVCVPSGVTEVEKRSVIEATEEAGAHHTYLIEEPIAAAIGAGIDISQPRGNMVVDIGGGTTDVAIISLGGSVLSESIKVAGDRFDEIGRASCRERV
;
A
#
# COMPACT_ATOMS: atom_id res chain seq x y z
N MET A 1 20.41 -29.89 5.58
CA MET A 1 21.00 -28.60 5.98
C MET A 1 20.07 -27.52 5.40
N GLY A 2 19.01 -27.17 6.14
CA GLY A 2 17.99 -26.23 5.71
C GLY A 2 18.57 -24.82 5.74
N MET A 3 18.88 -24.30 4.57
CA MET A 3 19.29 -22.92 4.36
C MET A 3 18.11 -22.03 4.76
N PHE A 4 18.33 -21.07 5.65
CA PHE A 4 17.34 -20.11 6.14
C PHE A 4 16.79 -19.31 4.95
N GLU A 5 15.63 -19.70 4.45
CA GLU A 5 14.94 -18.90 3.43
C GLU A 5 14.35 -17.66 4.11
N PHE A 6 14.90 -16.50 3.83
CA PHE A 6 14.23 -15.25 4.09
C PHE A 6 12.94 -15.22 3.26
N ASN A 7 11.80 -15.00 3.91
CA ASN A 7 10.55 -14.78 3.18
C ASN A 7 10.63 -13.40 2.51
N ASP A 8 10.78 -13.37 1.20
CA ASP A 8 10.69 -12.14 0.42
C ASP A 8 9.21 -11.79 0.28
N VAL A 9 8.86 -10.57 0.69
CA VAL A 9 7.49 -10.05 0.73
C VAL A 9 7.39 -8.82 -0.14
N GLY A 10 6.43 -8.75 -1.03
CA GLY A 10 6.03 -7.54 -1.74
C GLY A 10 4.77 -6.96 -1.10
N ILE A 11 4.75 -5.66 -0.90
CA ILE A 11 3.59 -4.94 -0.36
C ILE A 11 3.23 -3.82 -1.34
N ASP A 12 2.01 -3.85 -1.86
CA ASP A 12 1.37 -2.70 -2.45
C ASP A 12 0.60 -1.99 -1.33
N LEU A 13 1.10 -0.82 -0.92
CA LEU A 13 0.59 -0.04 0.20
C LEU A 13 -0.32 1.08 -0.32
N GLY A 14 -1.45 0.70 -0.94
CA GLY A 14 -2.35 1.65 -1.57
C GLY A 14 -3.29 2.40 -0.60
N THR A 15 -3.78 3.55 -1.04
CA THR A 15 -4.74 4.39 -0.30
C THR A 15 -6.03 3.64 0.04
N SER A 16 -6.54 2.84 -0.88
CA SER A 16 -7.80 2.10 -0.71
C SER A 16 -7.62 0.68 -0.17
N SER A 17 -6.56 -0.01 -0.58
CA SER A 17 -6.29 -1.41 -0.21
C SER A 17 -4.81 -1.70 -0.12
N VAL A 18 -4.48 -2.67 0.73
CA VAL A 18 -3.13 -3.25 0.83
C VAL A 18 -3.17 -4.63 0.21
N LEU A 19 -2.20 -4.92 -0.66
CA LEU A 19 -1.93 -6.24 -1.19
C LEU A 19 -0.60 -6.74 -0.63
N VAL A 20 -0.56 -8.01 -0.22
CA VAL A 20 0.69 -8.63 0.21
C VAL A 20 0.96 -9.87 -0.63
N TYR A 21 2.09 -9.86 -1.29
CA TYR A 21 2.64 -10.96 -2.06
C TYR A 21 3.77 -11.63 -1.27
N VAL A 22 3.82 -12.94 -1.27
CA VAL A 22 4.93 -13.71 -0.71
C VAL A 22 5.56 -14.55 -1.82
N LYS A 23 6.88 -14.52 -1.91
CA LYS A 23 7.64 -15.32 -2.88
C LYS A 23 7.21 -16.79 -2.82
N ASN A 24 6.98 -17.39 -3.97
CA ASN A 24 6.52 -18.77 -4.15
C ASN A 24 5.09 -19.09 -3.63
N LYS A 25 4.37 -18.10 -3.07
CA LYS A 25 2.97 -18.28 -2.62
C LYS A 25 1.98 -17.41 -3.39
N GLY A 26 2.46 -16.35 -4.08
CA GLY A 26 1.61 -15.39 -4.77
C GLY A 26 1.01 -14.36 -3.82
N ILE A 27 -0.13 -13.78 -4.21
CA ILE A 27 -0.88 -12.82 -3.37
C ILE A 27 -1.57 -13.60 -2.25
N VAL A 28 -1.16 -13.34 -1.02
CA VAL A 28 -1.64 -14.06 0.18
C VAL A 28 -2.57 -13.21 1.03
N LEU A 29 -2.63 -11.89 0.78
CA LEU A 29 -3.51 -10.98 1.50
C LEU A 29 -3.97 -9.86 0.58
N ARG A 30 -5.26 -9.54 0.67
CA ARG A 30 -5.89 -8.36 0.07
C ARG A 30 -6.87 -7.81 1.08
N GLU A 31 -6.58 -6.64 1.64
CA GLU A 31 -7.40 -6.02 2.68
C GLU A 31 -7.55 -4.51 2.44
N PRO A 32 -8.66 -3.90 2.83
CA PRO A 32 -8.78 -2.45 2.82
C PRO A 32 -7.75 -1.76 3.72
N SER A 33 -7.24 -0.60 3.29
CA SER A 33 -6.34 0.26 4.07
C SER A 33 -7.13 1.05 5.13
N VAL A 34 -7.79 0.35 6.05
CA VAL A 34 -8.64 0.94 7.08
C VAL A 34 -8.27 0.36 8.44
N VAL A 35 -8.21 1.23 9.46
CA VAL A 35 -7.98 0.85 10.85
C VAL A 35 -9.02 1.52 11.73
N ALA A 36 -9.67 0.75 12.59
CA ALA A 36 -10.54 1.27 13.64
C ALA A 36 -9.75 1.37 14.94
N VAL A 37 -9.71 2.57 15.52
CA VAL A 37 -8.97 2.86 16.75
C VAL A 37 -9.87 3.48 17.80
N GLU A 38 -9.57 3.21 19.05
CA GLU A 38 -10.17 3.93 20.18
C GLU A 38 -9.56 5.32 20.30
N LYS A 39 -10.39 6.37 20.33
CA LYS A 39 -9.96 7.77 20.28
C LYS A 39 -9.05 8.19 21.44
N ILE A 40 -9.28 7.65 22.62
CA ILE A 40 -8.58 8.08 23.85
C ILE A 40 -7.24 7.37 23.97
N THR A 41 -7.23 6.06 23.78
CA THR A 41 -6.02 5.21 23.99
C THR A 41 -5.21 4.97 22.74
N GLY A 42 -5.77 5.25 21.55
CA GLY A 42 -5.17 4.88 20.27
C GLY A 42 -5.10 3.37 20.04
N LYS A 43 -5.76 2.56 20.87
CA LYS A 43 -5.75 1.10 20.74
C LYS A 43 -6.47 0.68 19.48
N ILE A 44 -5.84 -0.22 18.72
CA ILE A 44 -6.46 -0.83 17.53
C ILE A 44 -7.62 -1.73 17.97
N TYR A 45 -8.78 -1.50 17.39
CA TYR A 45 -10.00 -2.28 17.59
C TYR A 45 -10.21 -3.27 16.44
N ALA A 46 -10.02 -2.82 15.20
CA ALA A 46 -10.15 -3.66 14.00
C ALA A 46 -9.24 -3.17 12.88
N VAL A 47 -8.93 -4.02 11.92
CA VAL A 47 -8.08 -3.72 10.75
C VAL A 47 -8.72 -4.32 9.49
N GLY A 48 -8.49 -3.68 8.35
CA GLY A 48 -8.90 -4.21 7.05
C GLY A 48 -10.42 -4.22 6.86
N GLU A 49 -10.96 -5.32 6.39
CA GLU A 49 -12.39 -5.45 6.07
C GLU A 49 -13.30 -5.24 7.28
N GLU A 50 -12.88 -5.70 8.46
CA GLU A 50 -13.63 -5.50 9.68
C GLU A 50 -13.72 -4.01 10.03
N ALA A 51 -12.61 -3.29 9.95
CA ALA A 51 -12.59 -1.83 10.17
C ALA A 51 -13.37 -1.07 9.10
N ARG A 52 -13.34 -1.51 7.83
CA ARG A 52 -14.11 -0.92 6.74
C ARG A 52 -15.61 -0.93 7.00
N ARG A 53 -16.14 -2.03 7.53
CA ARG A 53 -17.57 -2.15 7.90
C ARG A 53 -17.99 -1.18 8.99
N MET A 54 -17.02 -0.66 9.75
CA MET A 54 -17.24 0.30 10.83
C MET A 54 -17.22 1.76 10.34
N LEU A 55 -16.77 2.04 9.11
CA LEU A 55 -16.75 3.39 8.55
C LEU A 55 -18.15 4.03 8.60
N GLY A 56 -18.25 5.20 9.25
CA GLY A 56 -19.51 5.93 9.41
C GLY A 56 -20.54 5.28 10.36
N ARG A 57 -20.17 4.20 11.05
CA ARG A 57 -21.06 3.44 11.96
C ARG A 57 -20.43 3.14 13.30
N THR A 58 -19.34 3.82 13.65
CA THR A 58 -18.61 3.60 14.91
C THR A 58 -19.33 4.24 16.09
N PRO A 59 -19.31 3.59 17.28
CA PRO A 59 -19.67 4.26 18.55
C PRO A 59 -18.78 5.48 18.78
N GLY A 60 -19.24 6.41 19.60
CA GLY A 60 -18.59 7.72 19.80
C GLY A 60 -17.12 7.69 20.24
N ASN A 61 -16.67 6.59 20.85
CA ASN A 61 -15.29 6.39 21.32
C ASN A 61 -14.38 5.68 20.30
N ILE A 62 -14.90 5.15 19.19
CA ILE A 62 -14.13 4.49 18.14
C ILE A 62 -14.17 5.36 16.88
N VAL A 63 -13.06 5.41 16.13
CA VAL A 63 -12.98 6.03 14.81
C VAL A 63 -12.32 5.07 13.84
N ALA A 64 -12.94 4.90 12.68
CA ALA A 64 -12.33 4.17 11.56
C ALA A 64 -11.67 5.18 10.62
N ILE A 65 -10.39 5.02 10.37
CA ILE A 65 -9.56 5.94 9.58
C ILE A 65 -8.79 5.20 8.50
N ARG A 66 -8.47 5.92 7.43
CA ARG A 66 -7.50 5.49 6.42
C ARG A 66 -6.16 6.14 6.74
N PRO A 67 -5.13 5.38 7.09
CA PRO A 67 -3.83 5.94 7.47
C PRO A 67 -2.99 6.40 6.29
N LEU A 68 -3.40 6.03 5.06
CA LEU A 68 -2.82 6.51 3.81
C LEU A 68 -3.82 7.43 3.11
N ARG A 69 -3.31 8.50 2.52
CA ARG A 69 -4.07 9.45 1.73
C ARG A 69 -3.23 9.91 0.55
N ASP A 70 -3.86 9.95 -0.64
CA ASP A 70 -3.21 10.42 -1.86
C ASP A 70 -1.86 9.73 -2.12
N GLY A 71 -1.80 8.41 -1.88
CA GLY A 71 -0.61 7.57 -2.07
C GLY A 71 0.48 7.68 -1.01
N VAL A 72 0.29 8.51 0.04
CA VAL A 72 1.31 8.74 1.07
C VAL A 72 0.81 8.46 2.49
N ILE A 73 1.73 8.25 3.42
CA ILE A 73 1.42 8.05 4.84
C ILE A 73 0.92 9.37 5.44
N SER A 74 -0.32 9.39 5.88
CA SER A 74 -0.93 10.52 6.59
C SER A 74 -0.86 10.36 8.12
N ASN A 75 -0.70 9.13 8.61
CA ASN A 75 -0.53 8.83 10.02
C ASN A 75 0.47 7.69 10.19
N PHE A 76 1.68 8.01 10.64
CA PHE A 76 2.80 7.09 10.76
C PHE A 76 2.49 5.92 11.71
N ASP A 77 2.08 6.21 12.95
CA ASP A 77 1.85 5.20 13.99
C ASP A 77 0.79 4.18 13.58
N ILE A 78 -0.28 4.66 12.94
CA ILE A 78 -1.36 3.78 12.50
C ILE A 78 -0.92 2.96 11.28
N THR A 79 -0.12 3.54 10.36
CA THR A 79 0.44 2.80 9.21
C THR A 79 1.40 1.71 9.68
N GLU A 80 2.29 2.02 10.60
CA GLU A 80 3.22 1.05 11.20
C GLU A 80 2.45 -0.13 11.81
N ARG A 81 1.41 0.15 12.60
CA ARG A 81 0.59 -0.88 13.23
C ARG A 81 -0.21 -1.70 12.21
N LEU A 82 -0.70 -1.07 11.14
CA LEU A 82 -1.35 -1.73 10.02
C LEU A 82 -0.39 -2.72 9.34
N LEU A 83 0.81 -2.27 8.98
CA LEU A 83 1.86 -3.09 8.38
C LEU A 83 2.27 -4.23 9.31
N ARG A 84 2.46 -3.97 10.60
CA ARG A 84 2.78 -4.97 11.61
C ARG A 84 1.69 -6.05 11.71
N HIS A 85 0.43 -5.64 11.66
CA HIS A 85 -0.70 -6.58 11.65
C HIS A 85 -0.64 -7.50 10.43
N PHE A 86 -0.43 -6.94 9.24
CA PHE A 86 -0.40 -7.72 8.01
C PHE A 86 0.86 -8.59 7.90
N LEU A 87 2.03 -8.08 8.26
CA LEU A 87 3.26 -8.88 8.29
C LEU A 87 3.13 -10.08 9.25
N LYS A 88 2.59 -9.89 10.46
CA LYS A 88 2.33 -10.97 11.39
C LYS A 88 1.36 -12.02 10.84
N LYS A 89 0.30 -11.56 10.15
CA LYS A 89 -0.71 -12.45 9.53
C LYS A 89 -0.11 -13.32 8.43
N VAL A 90 0.85 -12.78 7.67
CA VAL A 90 1.42 -13.43 6.50
C VAL A 90 2.68 -14.25 6.81
N VAL A 91 3.59 -13.72 7.62
CA VAL A 91 4.88 -14.35 7.94
C VAL A 91 4.81 -15.14 9.25
N GLY A 92 3.81 -14.86 10.10
CA GLY A 92 3.67 -15.43 11.43
C GLY A 92 4.53 -14.71 12.47
N THR A 93 4.52 -15.25 13.71
CA THR A 93 5.18 -14.62 14.87
C THR A 93 6.61 -15.12 15.11
N ARG A 94 7.26 -15.71 14.13
CA ARG A 94 8.62 -16.24 14.26
C ARG A 94 9.64 -15.10 14.38
N ILE A 95 10.07 -14.81 15.58
CA ILE A 95 10.95 -13.69 15.97
C ILE A 95 12.31 -13.73 15.27
N PHE A 96 12.78 -14.92 14.85
CA PHE A 96 14.13 -15.11 14.31
C PHE A 96 14.27 -14.86 12.80
N PHE A 97 13.17 -14.70 12.06
CA PHE A 97 13.20 -14.57 10.59
C PHE A 97 12.37 -13.38 10.13
N LYS A 98 12.98 -12.20 10.25
CA LYS A 98 12.38 -10.97 9.71
C LYS A 98 12.43 -11.02 8.18
N PRO A 99 11.34 -10.71 7.46
CA PRO A 99 11.32 -10.72 6.00
C PRO A 99 12.10 -9.55 5.42
N ARG A 100 12.60 -9.71 4.18
CA ARG A 100 12.93 -8.58 3.31
C ARG A 100 11.63 -8.16 2.62
N VAL A 101 11.38 -6.87 2.61
CA VAL A 101 10.13 -6.32 2.09
C VAL A 101 10.41 -5.35 0.95
N VAL A 102 9.69 -5.49 -0.15
CA VAL A 102 9.62 -4.50 -1.23
C VAL A 102 8.26 -3.80 -1.11
N VAL A 103 8.25 -2.47 -1.01
CA VAL A 103 7.02 -1.68 -0.94
C VAL A 103 6.88 -0.85 -2.20
N CYS A 104 5.69 -0.90 -2.81
CA CYS A 104 5.34 -0.03 -3.92
C CYS A 104 5.04 1.38 -3.43
N VAL A 105 5.52 2.38 -4.17
CA VAL A 105 5.27 3.81 -3.90
C VAL A 105 4.93 4.53 -5.20
N PRO A 106 4.07 5.56 -5.18
CA PRO A 106 3.81 6.40 -6.35
C PRO A 106 5.08 7.04 -6.89
N SER A 107 5.14 7.32 -8.18
CA SER A 107 6.33 7.92 -8.82
C SER A 107 6.65 9.33 -8.32
N GLY A 108 5.63 10.08 -7.86
CA GLY A 108 5.76 11.46 -7.42
C GLY A 108 6.08 11.66 -5.93
N VAL A 109 6.44 10.61 -5.18
CA VAL A 109 6.73 10.74 -3.74
C VAL A 109 8.06 11.43 -3.47
N THR A 110 8.07 12.27 -2.44
CA THR A 110 9.27 12.96 -1.96
C THR A 110 10.22 12.02 -1.20
N GLU A 111 11.49 12.40 -1.06
CA GLU A 111 12.46 11.62 -0.28
C GLU A 111 12.07 11.46 1.20
N VAL A 112 11.34 12.43 1.77
CA VAL A 112 10.81 12.35 3.14
C VAL A 112 9.72 11.29 3.23
N GLU A 113 8.80 11.25 2.26
CA GLU A 113 7.74 10.25 2.18
C GLU A 113 8.32 8.85 1.96
N LYS A 114 9.33 8.69 1.09
CA LYS A 114 10.05 7.43 0.89
C LYS A 114 10.66 6.93 2.20
N ARG A 115 11.35 7.82 2.94
CA ARG A 115 11.93 7.50 4.24
C ARG A 115 10.86 7.05 5.23
N SER A 116 9.73 7.75 5.30
CA SER A 116 8.62 7.37 6.18
C SER A 116 8.08 5.97 5.89
N VAL A 117 7.99 5.58 4.61
CA VAL A 117 7.57 4.22 4.23
C VAL A 117 8.59 3.17 4.68
N ILE A 118 9.88 3.44 4.49
CA ILE A 118 10.97 2.54 4.92
C ILE A 118 10.92 2.36 6.45
N GLU A 119 10.91 3.46 7.19
CA GLU A 119 10.89 3.45 8.66
C GLU A 119 9.66 2.72 9.21
N ALA A 120 8.45 3.05 8.71
CA ALA A 120 7.23 2.38 9.14
C ALA A 120 7.25 0.86 8.86
N THR A 121 7.85 0.44 7.74
CA THR A 121 7.92 -0.97 7.37
C THR A 121 8.95 -1.73 8.22
N GLU A 122 10.10 -1.13 8.50
CA GLU A 122 11.15 -1.72 9.34
C GLU A 122 10.72 -1.79 10.80
N GLU A 123 10.07 -0.76 11.34
CA GLU A 123 9.47 -0.77 12.67
C GLU A 123 8.33 -1.79 12.77
N ALA A 124 7.57 -2.00 11.70
CA ALA A 124 6.55 -3.05 11.63
C ALA A 124 7.11 -4.47 11.68
N GLY A 125 8.42 -4.64 11.46
CA GLY A 125 9.12 -5.92 11.63
C GLY A 125 9.84 -6.45 10.39
N ALA A 126 10.00 -5.67 9.34
CA ALA A 126 10.88 -6.01 8.22
C ALA A 126 12.35 -6.01 8.64
N HIS A 127 13.18 -6.82 7.99
CA HIS A 127 14.64 -6.80 8.16
C HIS A 127 15.29 -5.69 7.35
N HIS A 128 14.87 -5.61 6.09
CA HIS A 128 15.22 -4.55 5.15
C HIS A 128 14.03 -4.22 4.28
N THR A 129 13.88 -2.92 3.98
CA THR A 129 12.82 -2.40 3.11
C THR A 129 13.44 -1.81 1.86
N TYR A 130 12.92 -2.22 0.72
CA TYR A 130 13.23 -1.68 -0.61
C TYR A 130 11.99 -1.01 -1.16
N LEU A 131 12.17 0.05 -1.93
CA LEU A 131 11.08 0.72 -2.62
C LEU A 131 11.12 0.42 -4.12
N ILE A 132 9.95 0.33 -4.72
CA ILE A 132 9.76 0.23 -6.16
C ILE A 132 8.63 1.17 -6.58
N GLU A 133 8.76 1.85 -7.70
CA GLU A 133 7.69 2.67 -8.24
C GLU A 133 6.51 1.81 -8.70
N GLU A 134 5.28 2.24 -8.37
CA GLU A 134 4.04 1.52 -8.71
C GLU A 134 3.94 1.15 -10.20
N PRO A 135 4.21 2.06 -11.17
CA PRO A 135 4.15 1.69 -12.59
C PRO A 135 5.17 0.63 -12.99
N ILE A 136 6.35 0.61 -12.37
CA ILE A 136 7.37 -0.43 -12.65
C ILE A 136 6.88 -1.77 -12.13
N ALA A 137 6.36 -1.81 -10.91
CA ALA A 137 5.79 -3.01 -10.33
C ALA A 137 4.60 -3.53 -11.14
N ALA A 138 3.72 -2.63 -11.61
CA ALA A 138 2.59 -2.95 -12.46
C ALA A 138 3.03 -3.54 -13.81
N ALA A 139 4.06 -2.96 -14.46
CA ALA A 139 4.62 -3.48 -15.70
C ALA A 139 5.16 -4.92 -15.52
N ILE A 140 5.92 -5.15 -14.45
CA ILE A 140 6.45 -6.48 -14.11
C ILE A 140 5.30 -7.47 -13.88
N GLY A 141 4.29 -7.05 -13.11
CA GLY A 141 3.11 -7.86 -12.80
C GLY A 141 2.27 -8.20 -14.02
N ALA A 142 2.22 -7.31 -15.02
CA ALA A 142 1.57 -7.53 -16.31
C ALA A 142 2.40 -8.42 -17.28
N GLY A 143 3.62 -8.82 -16.88
CA GLY A 143 4.51 -9.62 -17.72
C GLY A 143 5.17 -8.84 -18.87
N ILE A 144 5.23 -7.51 -18.77
CA ILE A 144 5.93 -6.67 -19.75
C ILE A 144 7.42 -6.81 -19.53
N ASP A 145 8.15 -7.16 -20.62
CA ASP A 145 9.61 -7.16 -20.56
C ASP A 145 10.15 -5.74 -20.66
N ILE A 146 10.38 -5.17 -19.47
CA ILE A 146 10.88 -3.80 -19.33
C ILE A 146 12.38 -3.65 -19.61
N SER A 147 13.12 -4.75 -19.79
CA SER A 147 14.57 -4.72 -20.06
C SER A 147 14.91 -4.29 -21.50
N GLN A 148 13.95 -4.36 -22.39
CA GLN A 148 14.12 -4.04 -23.81
C GLN A 148 14.28 -2.53 -24.03
N PRO A 149 15.06 -2.10 -25.05
CA PRO A 149 15.23 -0.69 -25.41
C PRO A 149 14.03 -0.15 -26.21
N ARG A 150 12.84 -0.28 -25.66
CA ARG A 150 11.59 0.24 -26.21
C ARG A 150 10.74 0.83 -25.11
N GLY A 151 10.03 1.92 -25.42
CA GLY A 151 9.12 2.57 -24.46
C GLY A 151 7.85 1.75 -24.27
N ASN A 152 7.56 1.38 -23.02
CA ASN A 152 6.28 0.81 -22.62
C ASN A 152 5.56 1.83 -21.73
N MET A 153 4.36 2.24 -22.12
CA MET A 153 3.54 3.13 -21.31
C MET A 153 2.67 2.33 -20.37
N VAL A 154 2.71 2.71 -19.10
CA VAL A 154 1.85 2.16 -18.05
C VAL A 154 1.04 3.30 -17.47
N VAL A 155 -0.26 3.06 -17.29
CA VAL A 155 -1.18 3.94 -16.56
C VAL A 155 -1.76 3.13 -15.41
N ASP A 156 -1.40 3.51 -14.19
CA ASP A 156 -1.89 2.89 -12.96
C ASP A 156 -2.88 3.83 -12.27
N ILE A 157 -4.12 3.39 -12.13
CA ILE A 157 -5.20 4.18 -11.52
C ILE A 157 -5.59 3.49 -10.21
N GLY A 158 -5.05 4.01 -9.11
CA GLY A 158 -5.30 3.52 -7.77
C GLY A 158 -6.56 4.12 -7.11
N GLY A 159 -6.58 4.09 -5.78
CA GLY A 159 -7.61 4.76 -4.98
C GLY A 159 -7.34 6.26 -4.82
N GLY A 160 -6.10 6.65 -4.52
CA GLY A 160 -5.70 8.02 -4.23
C GLY A 160 -4.88 8.70 -5.33
N THR A 161 -4.12 7.93 -6.12
CA THR A 161 -3.21 8.41 -7.15
C THR A 161 -3.48 7.77 -8.50
N THR A 162 -3.15 8.51 -9.55
CA THR A 162 -3.01 7.99 -10.92
C THR A 162 -1.59 8.27 -11.36
N ASP A 163 -0.85 7.20 -11.66
CA ASP A 163 0.53 7.23 -12.10
C ASP A 163 0.61 6.87 -13.58
N VAL A 164 1.32 7.69 -14.35
CA VAL A 164 1.59 7.44 -15.77
C VAL A 164 3.09 7.40 -15.95
N ALA A 165 3.61 6.33 -16.50
CA ALA A 165 5.05 6.19 -16.74
C ALA A 165 5.36 5.59 -18.11
N ILE A 166 6.47 6.04 -18.68
CA ILE A 166 7.14 5.41 -19.82
C ILE A 166 8.36 4.68 -19.29
N ILE A 167 8.38 3.38 -19.47
CA ILE A 167 9.43 2.48 -18.94
C ILE A 167 10.23 1.91 -20.10
N SER A 168 11.55 1.95 -19.98
CA SER A 168 12.50 1.37 -20.93
C SER A 168 13.80 1.00 -20.21
N LEU A 169 14.47 -0.06 -20.65
CA LEU A 169 15.75 -0.51 -20.08
C LEU A 169 15.71 -0.70 -18.55
N GLY A 170 14.61 -1.20 -18.02
CA GLY A 170 14.44 -1.52 -16.61
C GLY A 170 14.13 -0.33 -15.69
N GLY A 171 13.98 0.89 -16.23
CA GLY A 171 13.72 2.10 -15.45
C GLY A 171 12.64 2.99 -16.03
N SER A 172 12.16 3.92 -15.22
CA SER A 172 11.24 4.98 -15.63
C SER A 172 12.00 6.07 -16.38
N VAL A 173 11.61 6.31 -17.65
CA VAL A 173 12.18 7.37 -18.49
C VAL A 173 11.46 8.69 -18.26
N LEU A 174 10.15 8.61 -18.09
CA LEU A 174 9.25 9.72 -17.79
C LEU A 174 8.16 9.19 -16.88
N SER A 175 7.84 9.91 -15.82
CA SER A 175 6.72 9.57 -14.95
C SER A 175 6.04 10.83 -14.43
N GLU A 176 4.73 10.75 -14.33
CA GLU A 176 3.87 11.78 -13.76
C GLU A 176 2.88 11.11 -12.80
N SER A 177 2.64 11.73 -11.67
CA SER A 177 1.69 11.27 -10.66
C SER A 177 0.72 12.38 -10.30
N ILE A 178 -0.58 12.09 -10.36
CA ILE A 178 -1.63 13.01 -9.95
C ILE A 178 -2.47 12.45 -8.83
N LYS A 179 -2.89 13.31 -7.89
CA LYS A 179 -3.72 12.97 -6.74
C LYS A 179 -5.22 13.00 -7.09
N VAL A 180 -5.57 12.39 -8.22
CA VAL A 180 -6.94 12.21 -8.71
C VAL A 180 -7.09 10.78 -9.17
N ALA A 181 -7.94 10.00 -8.50
CA ALA A 181 -8.15 8.59 -8.78
C ALA A 181 -9.51 8.10 -8.27
N GLY A 182 -9.67 6.82 -8.02
CA GLY A 182 -10.94 6.16 -7.70
C GLY A 182 -11.76 6.82 -6.60
N ASP A 183 -11.13 7.23 -5.48
CA ASP A 183 -11.85 7.88 -4.37
C ASP A 183 -12.48 9.21 -4.83
N ARG A 184 -11.80 9.96 -5.71
CA ARG A 184 -12.32 11.23 -6.25
C ARG A 184 -13.45 10.99 -7.24
N PHE A 185 -13.35 9.94 -8.05
CA PHE A 185 -14.42 9.56 -8.99
C PHE A 185 -15.68 9.15 -8.24
N ASP A 186 -15.55 8.42 -7.12
CA ASP A 186 -16.66 8.04 -6.25
C ASP A 186 -17.35 9.25 -5.61
N GLU A 187 -16.58 10.25 -5.16
CA GLU A 187 -17.13 11.49 -4.61
C GLU A 187 -17.98 12.24 -5.64
N ILE A 188 -17.48 12.41 -6.87
CA ILE A 188 -18.18 13.07 -7.97
C ILE A 188 -19.45 12.29 -8.32
N GLY A 189 -19.37 10.97 -8.42
CA GLY A 189 -20.53 10.14 -8.70
C GLY A 189 -21.63 10.27 -7.63
N ARG A 190 -21.25 10.28 -6.35
CA ARG A 190 -22.20 10.45 -5.23
C ARG A 190 -22.83 11.85 -5.18
N ALA A 191 -22.05 12.89 -5.48
CA ALA A 191 -22.55 14.26 -5.54
C ALA A 191 -23.63 14.37 -6.65
N SER A 192 -23.33 13.90 -7.86
CA SER A 192 -24.26 13.90 -8.98
C SER A 192 -25.55 13.10 -8.71
N CYS A 193 -25.47 11.99 -7.97
CA CYS A 193 -26.66 11.24 -7.57
C CYS A 193 -27.53 11.97 -6.55
N ARG A 194 -26.93 12.78 -5.65
CA ARG A 194 -27.68 13.57 -4.66
C ARG A 194 -28.41 14.76 -5.27
N GLU A 195 -27.87 15.37 -6.32
CA GLU A 195 -28.50 16.50 -7.01
C GLU A 195 -29.72 16.09 -7.86
N ARG A 196 -29.91 14.79 -8.12
CA ARG A 196 -31.04 14.26 -8.92
C ARG A 196 -32.23 13.78 -8.08
N VAL A 197 -32.15 13.90 -6.76
CA VAL A 197 -33.24 13.58 -5.82
C VAL A 197 -33.75 14.85 -5.17
#